data_08a35387e9ddc50216e98a13502525e2
#
_entry.id   08a35387e9ddc50216e98a13502525e2
#
_cell.length_a   1.000
_cell.length_b   1.000
_cell.length_c   1.000
_cell.angle_alpha   90.00
_cell.angle_beta   90.00
_cell.angle_gamma   90.00
#
_symmetry.space_group_name_H-M   'P 1'
#
loop_
_entity.id
_entity.type
_entity.pdbx_description
1 polymer ?
#
loop_
_entity_poly.entity_id
_entity_poly.type
_entity_poly.pdbx_seq_one_letter_code
_entity_poly.pdbx_strand_id
1 'polypeptide(L)'
;MLRKIVIASTLGLFLATSVITPASAATIKTGSSCTKAGKTVKVGSKTYVCGKNPFVSPTKNTYMLKACYDGYDVYLQAKDGYDSYKDLGPLVGAEGMAQIEELKKSMDSIYSTLKTKACKKGA
;
A
#
# COMPACT_ATOMS: atom_id res chain seq x y z
N MET A 1 47.05 59.05 5.13
CA MET A 1 46.11 58.90 6.27
C MET A 1 44.99 57.94 5.81
N LEU A 2 45.05 56.68 6.22
CA LEU A 2 44.07 55.65 5.86
C LEU A 2 42.93 55.66 6.87
N ARG A 3 41.73 55.98 6.42
CA ARG A 3 40.52 55.76 7.20
C ARG A 3 40.01 54.35 6.98
N LYS A 4 40.10 53.51 7.99
CA LYS A 4 39.55 52.18 8.02
C LYS A 4 38.02 52.28 8.26
N ILE A 5 37.26 51.95 7.24
CA ILE A 5 35.81 51.78 7.37
C ILE A 5 35.55 50.32 7.75
N VAL A 6 35.12 50.11 8.98
CA VAL A 6 34.64 48.80 9.44
C VAL A 6 33.15 48.73 9.16
N ILE A 7 32.78 47.97 8.15
CA ILE A 7 31.36 47.64 7.91
C ILE A 7 31.03 46.37 8.69
N ALA A 8 30.36 46.56 9.80
CA ALA A 8 29.79 45.44 10.56
C ALA A 8 28.50 44.97 9.87
N SER A 9 28.62 43.94 9.09
CA SER A 9 27.46 43.24 8.51
C SER A 9 26.85 42.30 9.55
N THR A 10 25.88 42.74 10.29
CA THR A 10 25.03 41.85 11.10
C THR A 10 24.08 41.10 10.18
N LEU A 11 24.47 39.92 9.76
CA LEU A 11 23.58 38.94 9.18
C LEU A 11 22.67 38.39 10.28
N GLY A 12 21.47 39.01 10.38
CA GLY A 12 20.40 38.46 11.16
C GLY A 12 19.90 37.16 10.54
N LEU A 13 20.33 36.03 11.09
CA LEU A 13 19.81 34.74 10.75
C LEU A 13 18.41 34.63 11.34
N PHE A 14 17.39 34.97 10.56
CA PHE A 14 16.01 34.60 10.86
C PHE A 14 15.89 33.08 10.69
N LEU A 15 16.15 32.35 11.76
CA LEU A 15 15.68 30.99 11.91
C LEU A 15 14.16 31.04 12.04
N ALA A 16 13.47 31.02 10.90
CA ALA A 16 12.06 30.69 10.87
C ALA A 16 11.95 29.23 11.29
N THR A 17 11.87 29.01 12.60
CA THR A 17 11.37 27.75 13.13
C THR A 17 9.90 27.68 12.74
N SER A 18 9.64 27.11 11.56
CA SER A 18 8.33 26.61 11.22
C SER A 18 8.02 25.55 12.26
N VAL A 19 7.28 25.94 13.28
CA VAL A 19 6.60 25.01 14.19
C VAL A 19 5.64 24.25 13.29
N ILE A 20 6.11 23.12 12.76
CA ILE A 20 5.25 22.12 12.18
C ILE A 20 4.47 21.59 13.39
N THR A 21 3.34 22.23 13.70
CA THR A 21 2.34 21.58 14.55
C THR A 21 2.08 20.23 13.92
N PRO A 22 2.33 19.11 14.63
CA PRO A 22 1.86 17.83 14.14
C PRO A 22 0.35 17.97 14.07
N ALA A 23 -0.17 18.21 12.85
CA ALA A 23 -1.59 18.02 12.60
C ALA A 23 -1.88 16.65 13.19
N SER A 24 -2.79 16.62 14.19
CA SER A 24 -3.23 15.40 14.87
C SER A 24 -3.25 14.28 13.85
N ALA A 25 -2.23 13.44 13.86
CA ALA A 25 -2.15 12.35 12.92
C ALA A 25 -3.32 11.43 13.26
N ALA A 26 -4.45 11.66 12.59
CA ALA A 26 -5.59 10.77 12.70
C ALA A 26 -5.00 9.38 12.50
N THR A 27 -5.15 8.53 13.52
CA THR A 27 -4.49 7.23 13.57
C THR A 27 -4.88 6.47 12.31
N ILE A 28 -3.98 6.39 11.34
CA ILE A 28 -4.23 5.70 10.09
C ILE A 28 -4.37 4.22 10.40
N LYS A 29 -5.50 3.67 10.05
CA LYS A 29 -5.84 2.26 10.18
C LYS A 29 -6.30 1.73 8.83
N THR A 30 -6.32 0.43 8.67
CA THR A 30 -6.93 -0.21 7.50
C THR A 30 -8.38 0.25 7.36
N GLY A 31 -8.73 0.79 6.19
CA GLY A 31 -10.04 1.36 5.90
C GLY A 31 -10.16 2.88 6.09
N SER A 32 -9.12 3.55 6.62
CA SER A 32 -9.08 5.01 6.62
C SER A 32 -9.07 5.55 5.20
N SER A 33 -9.88 6.56 4.90
CA SER A 33 -9.97 7.15 3.57
C SER A 33 -8.65 7.76 3.13
N CYS A 34 -8.34 7.63 1.84
CA CYS A 34 -7.19 8.27 1.23
C CYS A 34 -7.51 8.72 -0.19
N THR A 35 -6.81 9.72 -0.69
CA THR A 35 -7.10 10.35 -1.99
C THR A 35 -6.17 9.92 -3.10
N LYS A 36 -4.90 9.64 -2.77
CA LYS A 36 -3.86 9.35 -3.77
C LYS A 36 -3.48 7.87 -3.72
N ALA A 37 -3.92 7.12 -4.72
CA ALA A 37 -3.52 5.72 -4.88
C ALA A 37 -1.99 5.57 -4.97
N GLY A 38 -1.45 4.52 -4.35
CA GLY A 38 -0.02 4.26 -4.26
C GLY A 38 0.71 5.05 -3.17
N LYS A 39 0.06 6.04 -2.52
CA LYS A 39 0.69 6.77 -1.41
C LYS A 39 0.93 5.84 -0.24
N THR A 40 2.17 5.84 0.26
CA THR A 40 2.61 5.05 1.40
C THR A 40 2.74 5.93 2.64
N VAL A 41 2.32 5.44 3.80
CA VAL A 41 2.48 6.10 5.08
C VAL A 41 2.98 5.09 6.12
N LYS A 42 3.95 5.48 6.92
CA LYS A 42 4.46 4.66 8.02
C LYS A 42 3.88 5.15 9.34
N VAL A 43 3.27 4.25 10.09
CA VAL A 43 2.71 4.51 11.42
C VAL A 43 3.29 3.49 12.39
N GLY A 44 4.20 3.94 13.25
CA GLY A 44 5.00 3.04 14.09
C GLY A 44 5.81 2.06 13.25
N SER A 45 5.67 0.77 13.51
CA SER A 45 6.32 -0.32 12.76
C SER A 45 5.55 -0.77 11.51
N LYS A 46 4.33 -0.25 11.31
CA LYS A 46 3.45 -0.65 10.21
C LYS A 46 3.55 0.31 9.03
N THR A 47 3.53 -0.22 7.83
CA THR A 47 3.45 0.55 6.58
C THR A 47 2.08 0.35 5.95
N TYR A 48 1.41 1.45 5.64
CA TYR A 48 0.11 1.47 4.98
C TYR A 48 0.24 2.01 3.57
N VAL A 49 -0.54 1.47 2.64
CA VAL A 49 -0.61 1.91 1.25
C VAL A 49 -2.04 2.30 0.94
N CYS A 50 -2.21 3.43 0.25
CA CYS A 50 -3.50 3.88 -0.25
C CYS A 50 -3.84 3.13 -1.55
N GLY A 51 -4.98 2.50 -1.61
CA GLY A 51 -5.42 1.79 -2.81
C GLY A 51 -6.83 1.24 -2.71
N LYS A 52 -7.24 0.56 -3.76
CA LYS A 52 -8.51 -0.17 -3.80
C LYS A 52 -8.28 -1.60 -3.34
N ASN A 53 -9.10 -2.04 -2.41
CA ASN A 53 -9.15 -3.43 -1.98
C ASN A 53 -10.59 -3.76 -1.59
N PRO A 54 -11.29 -4.61 -2.34
CA PRO A 54 -12.70 -4.93 -2.10
C PRO A 54 -12.96 -5.62 -0.76
N PHE A 55 -11.95 -6.23 -0.11
CA PHE A 55 -12.08 -6.77 1.25
C PHE A 55 -12.15 -5.68 2.32
N VAL A 56 -11.74 -4.46 2.00
CA VAL A 56 -11.78 -3.30 2.90
C VAL A 56 -12.85 -2.31 2.46
N SER A 57 -12.85 -1.94 1.19
CA SER A 57 -13.84 -1.05 0.57
C SER A 57 -13.96 -1.35 -0.92
N PRO A 58 -15.16 -1.67 -1.44
CA PRO A 58 -15.32 -2.08 -2.83
C PRO A 58 -15.13 -0.93 -3.83
N THR A 59 -15.34 0.31 -3.43
CA THR A 59 -15.43 1.46 -4.37
C THR A 59 -14.43 2.58 -4.10
N LYS A 60 -13.94 2.71 -2.86
CA LYS A 60 -13.10 3.86 -2.44
C LYS A 60 -11.66 3.44 -2.22
N ASN A 61 -10.74 4.37 -2.47
CA ASN A 61 -9.36 4.21 -2.02
C ASN A 61 -9.31 4.34 -0.50
N THR A 62 -8.67 3.36 0.13
CA THR A 62 -8.45 3.34 1.57
C THR A 62 -7.03 2.92 1.89
N TYR A 63 -6.54 3.33 3.04
CA TYR A 63 -5.29 2.80 3.57
C TYR A 63 -5.47 1.34 3.97
N MET A 64 -4.49 0.53 3.66
CA MET A 64 -4.38 -0.86 4.09
C MET A 64 -2.93 -1.21 4.39
N LEU A 65 -2.68 -2.20 5.21
CA LEU A 65 -1.33 -2.70 5.44
C LEU A 65 -0.66 -3.06 4.11
N LYS A 66 0.61 -2.71 3.96
CA LYS A 66 1.36 -2.98 2.73
C LYS A 66 1.31 -4.47 2.35
N ALA A 67 1.42 -5.37 3.31
CA ALA A 67 1.31 -6.81 3.07
C ALA A 67 -0.05 -7.22 2.49
N CYS A 68 -1.13 -6.56 2.90
CA CYS A 68 -2.47 -6.81 2.36
C CYS A 68 -2.65 -6.18 0.97
N TYR A 69 -2.02 -5.05 0.71
CA TYR A 69 -1.99 -4.42 -0.61
C TYR A 69 -1.25 -5.30 -1.62
N ASP A 70 -0.01 -5.69 -1.28
CA ASP A 70 0.82 -6.55 -2.13
C ASP A 70 0.16 -7.94 -2.33
N GLY A 71 -0.41 -8.51 -1.27
CA GLY A 71 -1.11 -9.79 -1.34
C GLY A 71 -2.34 -9.74 -2.22
N TYR A 72 -3.07 -8.63 -2.25
CA TYR A 72 -4.20 -8.45 -3.15
C TYR A 72 -3.75 -8.34 -4.62
N ASP A 73 -2.66 -7.67 -4.89
CA ASP A 73 -2.09 -7.58 -6.23
C ASP A 73 -1.65 -8.97 -6.75
N VAL A 74 -0.98 -9.76 -5.91
CA VAL A 74 -0.62 -11.15 -6.24
C VAL A 74 -1.86 -12.01 -6.46
N TYR A 75 -2.92 -11.82 -5.66
CA TYR A 75 -4.19 -12.52 -5.88
C TYR A 75 -4.79 -12.20 -7.25
N LEU A 76 -4.79 -10.92 -7.65
CA LEU A 76 -5.32 -10.51 -8.96
C LEU A 76 -4.52 -11.14 -10.11
N GLN A 77 -3.19 -11.19 -10.01
CA GLN A 77 -2.34 -11.83 -11.00
C GLN A 77 -2.60 -13.34 -11.07
N ALA A 78 -2.70 -14.01 -9.94
CA ALA A 78 -3.02 -15.45 -9.88
C ALA A 78 -4.41 -15.74 -10.44
N LYS A 79 -5.38 -14.88 -10.13
CA LYS A 79 -6.75 -14.99 -10.65
C LYS A 79 -6.79 -14.81 -12.18
N ASP A 80 -6.10 -13.82 -12.70
CA ASP A 80 -6.02 -13.57 -14.15
C ASP A 80 -5.38 -14.75 -14.88
N GLY A 81 -4.30 -15.29 -14.33
CA GLY A 81 -3.67 -16.52 -14.84
C GLY A 81 -4.63 -17.71 -14.80
N TYR A 82 -5.30 -17.96 -13.67
CA TYR A 82 -6.26 -19.04 -13.56
C TYR A 82 -7.43 -18.88 -14.55
N ASP A 83 -8.02 -17.69 -14.63
CA ASP A 83 -9.12 -17.41 -15.55
C ASP A 83 -8.74 -17.59 -17.02
N SER A 84 -7.48 -17.33 -17.37
CA SER A 84 -6.96 -17.52 -18.72
C SER A 84 -6.76 -18.99 -19.09
N TYR A 85 -6.41 -19.84 -18.13
CA TYR A 85 -6.05 -21.23 -18.40
C TYR A 85 -7.14 -22.25 -18.03
N LYS A 86 -8.10 -21.93 -17.16
CA LYS A 86 -9.13 -22.87 -16.69
C LYS A 86 -9.95 -23.50 -17.82
N ASP A 87 -10.22 -22.74 -18.88
CA ASP A 87 -11.02 -23.19 -20.01
C ASP A 87 -10.20 -24.03 -21.01
N LEU A 88 -8.87 -24.03 -20.88
CA LEU A 88 -7.96 -24.84 -21.69
C LEU A 88 -7.75 -26.26 -21.14
N GLY A 89 -8.28 -26.55 -19.95
CA GLY A 89 -8.10 -27.82 -19.26
C GLY A 89 -8.24 -29.06 -20.17
N PRO A 90 -9.32 -29.19 -20.96
CA PRO A 90 -9.50 -30.32 -21.86
C PRO A 90 -8.42 -30.45 -22.95
N LEU A 91 -7.72 -29.36 -23.26
CA LEU A 91 -6.73 -29.28 -24.33
C LEU A 91 -5.29 -29.52 -23.86
N VAL A 92 -5.01 -29.33 -22.55
CA VAL A 92 -3.64 -29.37 -22.01
C VAL A 92 -3.25 -30.72 -21.39
N GLY A 93 -4.14 -31.69 -21.41
CA GLY A 93 -3.91 -33.03 -20.86
C GLY A 93 -3.79 -33.07 -19.33
N ALA A 94 -3.43 -34.22 -18.79
CA ALA A 94 -3.38 -34.45 -17.33
C ALA A 94 -2.36 -33.55 -16.62
N GLU A 95 -1.20 -33.31 -17.21
CA GLU A 95 -0.15 -32.48 -16.64
C GLU A 95 -0.57 -30.99 -16.58
N GLY A 96 -1.16 -30.49 -17.64
CA GLY A 96 -1.68 -29.12 -17.68
C GLY A 96 -2.86 -28.92 -16.73
N MET A 97 -3.73 -29.92 -16.56
CA MET A 97 -4.79 -29.91 -15.56
C MET A 97 -4.24 -29.82 -14.15
N ALA A 98 -3.18 -30.55 -13.83
CA ALA A 98 -2.52 -30.49 -12.52
C ALA A 98 -1.96 -29.09 -12.23
N GLN A 99 -1.37 -28.42 -13.22
CA GLN A 99 -0.87 -27.04 -13.07
C GLN A 99 -2.00 -26.03 -12.84
N ILE A 100 -3.12 -26.18 -13.54
CA ILE A 100 -4.31 -25.33 -13.33
C ILE A 100 -4.86 -25.50 -11.91
N GLU A 101 -4.90 -26.74 -11.41
CA GLU A 101 -5.37 -27.03 -10.05
C GLU A 101 -4.41 -26.44 -8.98
N GLU A 102 -3.11 -26.50 -9.22
CA GLU A 102 -2.12 -25.90 -8.31
C GLU A 102 -2.24 -24.37 -8.31
N LEU A 103 -2.45 -23.73 -9.45
CA LEU A 103 -2.69 -22.30 -9.55
C LEU A 103 -3.96 -21.91 -8.80
N LYS A 104 -5.03 -22.70 -8.90
CA LYS A 104 -6.25 -22.50 -8.13
C LYS A 104 -6.02 -22.59 -6.62
N LYS A 105 -5.28 -23.59 -6.16
CA LYS A 105 -4.94 -23.73 -4.74
C LYS A 105 -4.14 -22.54 -4.21
N SER A 106 -3.18 -22.06 -4.99
CA SER A 106 -2.40 -20.87 -4.66
C SER A 106 -3.29 -19.62 -4.54
N MET A 107 -4.17 -19.43 -5.50
CA MET A 107 -5.15 -18.33 -5.48
C MET A 107 -6.06 -18.39 -4.26
N ASP A 108 -6.62 -19.57 -3.94
CA ASP A 108 -7.51 -19.78 -2.81
C ASP A 108 -6.78 -19.56 -1.47
N SER A 109 -5.51 -19.93 -1.37
CA SER A 109 -4.66 -19.69 -0.20
C SER A 109 -4.42 -18.19 0.03
N ILE A 110 -4.07 -17.45 -1.02
CA ILE A 110 -3.91 -15.99 -0.94
C ILE A 110 -5.24 -15.34 -0.55
N TYR A 111 -6.32 -15.77 -1.17
CA TYR A 111 -7.67 -15.25 -0.87
C TYR A 111 -8.06 -15.44 0.59
N SER A 112 -7.78 -16.59 1.17
CA SER A 112 -8.05 -16.85 2.59
C SER A 112 -7.22 -15.96 3.51
N THR A 113 -5.95 -15.70 3.15
CA THR A 113 -5.07 -14.79 3.89
C THR A 113 -5.58 -13.35 3.87
N LEU A 114 -6.09 -12.88 2.73
CA LEU A 114 -6.67 -11.54 2.59
C LEU A 114 -7.95 -11.35 3.43
N LYS A 115 -8.61 -12.43 3.82
CA LYS A 115 -9.79 -12.39 4.69
C LYS A 115 -9.46 -12.38 6.19
N THR A 116 -8.21 -12.47 6.57
CA THR A 116 -7.80 -12.44 7.98
C THR A 116 -8.09 -11.09 8.63
N LYS A 117 -8.12 -11.08 9.96
CA LYS A 117 -8.33 -9.84 10.73
C LYS A 117 -7.33 -8.75 10.39
N ALA A 118 -6.08 -9.12 10.08
CA ALA A 118 -5.02 -8.16 9.75
C ALA A 118 -5.31 -7.34 8.49
N CYS A 119 -6.06 -7.89 7.54
CA CYS A 119 -6.41 -7.21 6.29
C CYS A 119 -7.84 -6.62 6.29
N LYS A 120 -8.58 -6.71 7.40
CA LYS A 120 -9.92 -6.14 7.52
C LYS A 120 -9.89 -4.70 7.99
N LYS A 121 -11.00 -3.99 7.75
CA LYS A 121 -11.21 -2.61 8.20
C LYS A 121 -10.99 -2.51 9.71
N GLY A 122 -10.20 -1.53 10.14
CA GLY A 122 -9.89 -1.26 11.54
C GLY A 122 -8.61 -1.92 12.07
N ALA A 123 -7.93 -2.74 11.24
CA ALA A 123 -6.64 -3.37 11.59
C ALA A 123 -5.46 -2.38 11.58
#